data_6d7b455cdc1362cee24a49ef9ed2b3f2
#
_entry.id   6d7b455cdc1362cee24a49ef9ed2b3f2
#
_cell.length_a   1.000
_cell.length_b   1.000
_cell.length_c   1.000
_cell.angle_alpha   90.00
_cell.angle_beta   90.00
_cell.angle_gamma   90.00
#
_symmetry.space_group_name_H-M   'P 1'
#
loop_
_entity.id
_entity.type
_entity.pdbx_description
1 polymer ?
#
loop_
_entity_poly.entity_id
_entity_poly.type
_entity_poly.pdbx_seq_one_letter_code
_entity_poly.pdbx_strand_id
1 'polypeptide(L)'
;KRYPTLYLLPSAQTRDKTAVSPEQMSKLTDQLKDEFDYILLDCPAGIEQGFMNAIAGASRAIVVTTPEVSAVRDADRIIGLLNANEIKKTELVVNRLRYDMVKRGDMMSSDDVVEILAVDLLGVVPDDENIVVSTNQGEPLVGSKSLAGQAYENICKRIMGEEVPLLDLSKGTGFFSKIKSKFKNN
;
A
#
# COMPACT_ATOMS: atom_id res chain seq x y z
N LYS A 1 21.47 -1.45 -14.08
CA LYS A 1 20.34 -0.88 -13.33
C LYS A 1 19.16 -0.74 -14.28
N ARG A 2 18.01 -1.35 -13.96
CA ARG A 2 16.76 -1.24 -14.74
C ARG A 2 16.09 0.12 -14.48
N TYR A 3 16.23 0.62 -13.25
CA TYR A 3 15.73 1.91 -12.79
C TYR A 3 16.91 2.69 -12.23
N PRO A 4 17.39 3.75 -12.93
CA PRO A 4 18.65 4.44 -12.57
C PRO A 4 18.55 5.19 -11.24
N THR A 5 17.36 5.62 -10.84
CA THR A 5 17.10 6.37 -9.60
C THR A 5 16.62 5.53 -8.43
N LEU A 6 16.40 4.21 -8.63
CA LEU A 6 15.97 3.30 -7.58
C LEU A 6 17.16 2.51 -7.03
N TYR A 7 17.33 2.58 -5.72
CA TYR A 7 18.33 1.85 -4.95
C TYR A 7 17.64 0.89 -3.98
N LEU A 8 18.17 -0.31 -3.83
CA LEU A 8 17.67 -1.31 -2.88
C LEU A 8 18.78 -1.62 -1.88
N LEU A 9 18.49 -1.44 -0.61
CA LEU A 9 19.33 -1.88 0.49
C LEU A 9 18.69 -3.12 1.12
N PRO A 10 19.12 -4.34 0.77
CA PRO A 10 18.54 -5.55 1.33
C PRO A 10 18.99 -5.76 2.77
N SER A 11 18.08 -6.22 3.63
CA SER A 11 18.44 -6.68 4.96
C SER A 11 19.20 -8.01 4.90
N ALA A 12 20.06 -8.27 5.91
CA ALA A 12 20.81 -9.52 5.99
C ALA A 12 19.86 -10.70 6.25
N GLN A 13 19.81 -11.66 5.33
CA GLN A 13 18.95 -12.85 5.45
C GLN A 13 19.48 -13.90 6.47
N THR A 14 20.74 -13.80 6.85
CA THR A 14 21.45 -14.80 7.67
C THR A 14 21.74 -14.35 9.10
N ARG A 15 21.38 -13.14 9.47
CA ARG A 15 21.56 -12.61 10.83
C ARG A 15 20.25 -12.61 11.61
N ASP A 16 20.36 -12.69 12.93
CA ASP A 16 19.23 -12.59 13.84
C ASP A 16 18.44 -11.31 13.60
N LYS A 17 17.11 -11.37 13.79
CA LYS A 17 16.18 -10.25 13.68
C LYS A 17 16.55 -9.05 14.58
N THR A 18 17.41 -9.25 15.56
CA THR A 18 17.93 -8.24 16.49
C THR A 18 19.24 -7.57 16.02
N ALA A 19 19.72 -7.88 14.82
CA ALA A 19 20.98 -7.37 14.29
C ALA A 19 21.02 -5.85 14.06
N VAL A 20 19.85 -5.21 13.98
CA VAL A 20 19.69 -3.74 13.83
C VAL A 20 18.82 -3.23 14.96
N SER A 21 19.25 -2.16 15.63
CA SER A 21 18.45 -1.48 16.65
C SER A 21 17.65 -0.31 16.04
N PRO A 22 16.60 0.18 16.74
CA PRO A 22 15.87 1.39 16.34
C PRO A 22 16.80 2.61 16.16
N GLU A 23 17.77 2.80 17.03
CA GLU A 23 18.75 3.90 16.98
C GLU A 23 19.66 3.79 15.74
N GLN A 24 20.06 2.58 15.39
CA GLN A 24 20.85 2.34 14.17
C GLN A 24 20.02 2.62 12.90
N MET A 25 18.73 2.28 12.89
CA MET A 25 17.84 2.57 11.78
C MET A 25 17.60 4.09 11.64
N SER A 26 17.35 4.80 12.74
CA SER A 26 17.23 6.25 12.73
C SER A 26 18.51 6.91 12.20
N LYS A 27 19.68 6.50 12.66
CA LYS A 27 20.95 7.01 12.18
C LYS A 27 21.19 6.74 10.69
N LEU A 28 20.80 5.55 10.21
CA LEU A 28 20.89 5.20 8.79
C LEU A 28 20.01 6.11 7.94
N THR A 29 18.73 6.27 8.32
CA THR A 29 17.82 7.14 7.59
C THR A 29 18.26 8.60 7.60
N ASP A 30 18.82 9.08 8.71
CA ASP A 30 19.36 10.44 8.80
C ASP A 30 20.54 10.66 7.84
N GLN A 31 21.42 9.66 7.68
CA GLN A 31 22.52 9.72 6.72
C GLN A 31 22.05 9.71 5.26
N LEU A 32 20.91 9.07 4.98
CA LEU A 32 20.39 8.94 3.62
C LEU A 32 19.53 10.15 3.18
N LYS A 33 19.05 10.97 4.11
CA LYS A 33 18.17 12.12 3.81
C LYS A 33 18.79 13.15 2.87
N ASP A 34 20.10 13.30 2.91
CA ASP A 34 20.81 14.27 2.06
C ASP A 34 21.08 13.71 0.64
N GLU A 35 20.90 12.40 0.44
CA GLU A 35 21.21 11.73 -0.83
C GLU A 35 19.94 11.31 -1.60
N PHE A 36 18.80 11.18 -0.93
CA PHE A 36 17.55 10.64 -1.52
C PHE A 36 16.35 11.51 -1.21
N ASP A 37 15.54 11.78 -2.24
CA ASP A 37 14.26 12.50 -2.10
C ASP A 37 13.24 11.68 -1.28
N TYR A 38 13.27 10.35 -1.41
CA TYR A 38 12.38 9.41 -0.71
C TYR A 38 13.16 8.20 -0.21
N ILE A 39 12.91 7.84 1.04
CA ILE A 39 13.42 6.62 1.69
C ILE A 39 12.20 5.78 2.08
N LEU A 40 12.04 4.61 1.48
CA LEU A 40 10.97 3.67 1.78
C LEU A 40 11.49 2.57 2.68
N LEU A 41 10.93 2.46 3.86
CA LEU A 41 11.21 1.39 4.81
C LEU A 41 10.15 0.30 4.66
N ASP A 42 10.50 -0.80 4.00
CA ASP A 42 9.62 -1.97 3.87
C ASP A 42 9.52 -2.67 5.23
N CYS A 43 8.35 -2.58 5.83
CA CYS A 43 8.10 -3.07 7.17
C CYS A 43 7.57 -4.51 7.13
N PRO A 44 8.17 -5.45 7.88
CA PRO A 44 7.64 -6.80 7.97
C PRO A 44 6.24 -6.82 8.61
N ALA A 45 5.46 -7.84 8.31
CA ALA A 45 4.19 -8.07 8.98
C ALA A 45 4.37 -8.27 10.50
N GLY A 46 3.41 -7.77 11.27
CA GLY A 46 3.40 -7.86 12.73
C GLY A 46 3.94 -6.60 13.42
N ILE A 47 4.06 -6.68 14.75
CA ILE A 47 4.38 -5.55 15.64
C ILE A 47 5.68 -5.77 16.43
N GLU A 48 6.50 -6.71 15.97
CA GLU A 48 7.74 -7.10 16.63
C GLU A 48 8.89 -6.10 16.37
N GLN A 49 10.11 -6.50 16.69
CA GLN A 49 11.34 -5.69 16.56
C GLN A 49 11.51 -5.05 15.17
N GLY A 50 11.15 -5.77 14.09
CA GLY A 50 11.25 -5.24 12.73
C GLY A 50 10.35 -4.03 12.49
N PHE A 51 9.13 -4.04 13.05
CA PHE A 51 8.22 -2.90 13.03
C PHE A 51 8.80 -1.72 13.83
N MET A 52 9.29 -1.95 15.05
CA MET A 52 9.89 -0.91 15.88
C MET A 52 11.11 -0.27 15.21
N ASN A 53 11.94 -1.06 14.53
CA ASN A 53 13.07 -0.56 13.76
C ASN A 53 12.62 0.34 12.60
N ALA A 54 11.59 -0.09 11.84
CA ALA A 54 11.09 0.67 10.70
C ALA A 54 10.52 2.02 11.14
N ILE A 55 9.68 2.06 12.18
CA ILE A 55 9.07 3.32 12.66
C ILE A 55 10.09 4.29 13.26
N ALA A 56 11.17 3.80 13.88
CA ALA A 56 12.22 4.66 14.44
C ALA A 56 12.92 5.52 13.38
N GLY A 57 13.01 5.03 12.15
CA GLY A 57 13.60 5.78 11.03
C GLY A 57 12.58 6.53 10.17
N ALA A 58 11.27 6.42 10.46
CA ALA A 58 10.20 6.96 9.63
C ALA A 58 9.65 8.27 10.17
N SER A 59 9.33 9.20 9.26
CA SER A 59 8.57 10.43 9.57
C SER A 59 7.10 10.36 9.16
N ARG A 60 6.75 9.37 8.33
CA ARG A 60 5.42 9.16 7.74
C ARG A 60 5.19 7.66 7.61
N ALA A 61 3.97 7.21 7.79
CA ALA A 61 3.58 5.83 7.61
C ALA A 61 2.46 5.70 6.57
N ILE A 62 2.52 4.65 5.77
CA ILE A 62 1.45 4.22 4.87
C ILE A 62 0.98 2.86 5.35
N VAL A 63 -0.22 2.81 5.90
CA VAL A 63 -0.87 1.57 6.32
C VAL A 63 -1.59 0.97 5.13
N VAL A 64 -1.25 -0.25 4.79
CA VAL A 64 -1.88 -0.98 3.69
C VAL A 64 -2.74 -2.10 4.28
N THR A 65 -4.04 -2.07 4.02
CA THR A 65 -4.99 -3.10 4.49
C THR A 65 -5.92 -3.55 3.37
N THR A 66 -6.56 -4.70 3.57
CA THR A 66 -7.68 -5.14 2.72
C THR A 66 -9.01 -4.82 3.40
N PRO A 67 -10.11 -4.65 2.65
CA PRO A 67 -11.42 -4.31 3.21
C PRO A 67 -12.13 -5.53 3.83
N GLU A 68 -11.41 -6.23 4.71
CA GLU A 68 -11.87 -7.39 5.46
C GLU A 68 -11.78 -7.09 6.96
N VAL A 69 -12.77 -7.54 7.75
CA VAL A 69 -12.90 -7.20 9.18
C VAL A 69 -11.62 -7.50 9.97
N SER A 70 -10.98 -8.65 9.72
CA SER A 70 -9.74 -9.03 10.40
C SER A 70 -8.58 -8.10 10.06
N ALA A 71 -8.40 -7.79 8.76
CA ALA A 71 -7.33 -6.93 8.29
C ALA A 71 -7.50 -5.47 8.78
N VAL A 72 -8.74 -4.97 8.80
CA VAL A 72 -9.04 -3.63 9.33
C VAL A 72 -8.77 -3.55 10.83
N ARG A 73 -9.09 -4.61 11.59
CA ARG A 73 -8.78 -4.67 13.03
C ARG A 73 -7.27 -4.70 13.29
N ASP A 74 -6.50 -5.40 12.46
CA ASP A 74 -5.04 -5.40 12.56
C ASP A 74 -4.46 -4.03 12.20
N ALA A 75 -5.01 -3.37 11.16
CA ALA A 75 -4.63 -2.01 10.77
C ALA A 75 -4.90 -0.99 11.89
N ASP A 76 -6.04 -1.08 12.59
CA ASP A 76 -6.37 -0.23 13.74
C ASP A 76 -5.32 -0.34 14.86
N ARG A 77 -4.89 -1.57 15.17
CA ARG A 77 -3.81 -1.78 16.16
C ARG A 77 -2.49 -1.15 15.72
N ILE A 78 -2.13 -1.28 14.44
CA ILE A 78 -0.92 -0.66 13.89
C ILE A 78 -1.01 0.86 13.97
N ILE A 79 -2.15 1.46 13.62
CA ILE A 79 -2.37 2.91 13.70
C ILE A 79 -2.24 3.38 15.16
N GLY A 80 -2.79 2.65 16.11
CA GLY A 80 -2.62 2.94 17.54
C GLY A 80 -1.15 2.94 17.98
N LEU A 81 -0.34 1.99 17.48
CA LEU A 81 1.10 1.94 17.75
C LEU A 81 1.86 3.06 17.07
N LEU A 82 1.52 3.43 15.83
CA LEU A 82 2.14 4.56 15.12
C LEU A 82 1.88 5.87 15.87
N ASN A 83 0.66 6.09 16.33
CA ASN A 83 0.29 7.26 17.14
C ASN A 83 1.04 7.28 18.49
N ALA A 84 1.15 6.14 19.17
CA ALA A 84 1.90 6.02 20.44
C ALA A 84 3.41 6.28 20.25
N ASN A 85 3.95 6.08 19.04
CA ASN A 85 5.34 6.37 18.69
C ASN A 85 5.50 7.71 17.95
N GLU A 86 4.51 8.58 18.02
CA GLU A 86 4.55 9.97 17.51
C GLU A 86 4.84 10.09 16.00
N ILE A 87 4.43 9.10 15.19
CA ILE A 87 4.49 9.21 13.74
C ILE A 87 3.51 10.29 13.29
N LYS A 88 4.04 11.39 12.76
CA LYS A 88 3.29 12.63 12.49
C LYS A 88 2.22 12.50 11.42
N LYS A 89 2.43 11.63 10.45
CA LYS A 89 1.52 11.45 9.32
C LYS A 89 1.34 9.97 9.02
N THR A 90 0.12 9.50 9.25
CA THR A 90 -0.31 8.14 8.89
C THR A 90 -1.39 8.24 7.82
N GLU A 91 -1.24 7.52 6.74
CA GLU A 91 -2.17 7.48 5.62
C GLU A 91 -2.51 6.04 5.25
N LEU A 92 -3.67 5.85 4.62
CA LEU A 92 -4.25 4.55 4.34
C LEU A 92 -4.24 4.23 2.85
N VAL A 93 -3.85 3.01 2.51
CA VAL A 93 -4.13 2.39 1.21
C VAL A 93 -5.05 1.19 1.43
N VAL A 94 -6.25 1.24 0.84
CA VAL A 94 -7.15 0.08 0.79
C VAL A 94 -6.80 -0.74 -0.44
N ASN A 95 -6.28 -1.94 -0.22
CA ASN A 95 -5.79 -2.84 -1.27
C ASN A 95 -6.79 -3.97 -1.56
N ARG A 96 -6.76 -4.51 -2.77
CA ARG A 96 -7.59 -5.64 -3.22
C ARG A 96 -9.10 -5.41 -3.09
N LEU A 97 -9.54 -4.17 -3.29
CA LEU A 97 -10.97 -3.85 -3.25
C LEU A 97 -11.69 -4.46 -4.46
N ARG A 98 -12.75 -5.20 -4.19
CA ARG A 98 -13.64 -5.78 -5.20
C ARG A 98 -14.95 -5.01 -5.26
N TYR A 99 -15.06 -4.12 -6.23
CA TYR A 99 -16.21 -3.24 -6.37
C TYR A 99 -17.54 -3.99 -6.50
N ASP A 100 -17.56 -5.13 -7.19
CA ASP A 100 -18.73 -5.99 -7.32
C ASP A 100 -19.22 -6.54 -5.96
N MET A 101 -18.32 -6.85 -5.04
CA MET A 101 -18.65 -7.28 -3.69
C MET A 101 -19.13 -6.12 -2.82
N VAL A 102 -18.46 -4.96 -2.91
CA VAL A 102 -18.90 -3.74 -2.21
C VAL A 102 -20.34 -3.37 -2.61
N LYS A 103 -20.65 -3.40 -3.92
CA LYS A 103 -22.00 -3.10 -4.42
C LYS A 103 -23.08 -4.05 -3.91
N ARG A 104 -22.74 -5.30 -3.58
CA ARG A 104 -23.69 -6.28 -3.01
C ARG A 104 -23.76 -6.24 -1.48
N GLY A 105 -22.88 -5.47 -0.83
CA GLY A 105 -22.76 -5.45 0.63
C GLY A 105 -21.98 -6.64 1.20
N ASP A 106 -21.24 -7.37 0.37
CA ASP A 106 -20.43 -8.54 0.77
C ASP A 106 -19.00 -8.14 1.21
N MET A 107 -18.62 -6.89 1.00
CA MET A 107 -17.30 -6.32 1.33
C MET A 107 -17.46 -4.87 1.77
N MET A 108 -16.67 -4.44 2.74
CA MET A 108 -16.62 -3.02 3.14
C MET A 108 -16.18 -2.14 1.98
N SER A 109 -16.74 -0.95 1.87
CA SER A 109 -16.24 0.09 0.97
C SER A 109 -14.96 0.72 1.52
N SER A 110 -14.25 1.49 0.69
CA SER A 110 -13.13 2.31 1.15
C SER A 110 -13.57 3.34 2.21
N ASP A 111 -14.77 3.87 2.08
CA ASP A 111 -15.32 4.87 2.99
C ASP A 111 -15.62 4.25 4.37
N ASP A 112 -16.18 3.02 4.40
CA ASP A 112 -16.37 2.27 5.66
C ASP A 112 -15.03 2.05 6.39
N VAL A 113 -13.97 1.68 5.64
CA VAL A 113 -12.64 1.45 6.22
C VAL A 113 -12.04 2.75 6.75
N VAL A 114 -12.18 3.86 6.03
CA VAL A 114 -11.73 5.19 6.46
C VAL A 114 -12.47 5.65 7.72
N GLU A 115 -13.80 5.44 7.78
CA GLU A 115 -14.61 5.78 8.95
C GLU A 115 -14.16 5.01 10.19
N ILE A 116 -13.86 3.70 10.04
CA ILE A 116 -13.39 2.85 11.15
C ILE A 116 -11.99 3.26 11.62
N LEU A 117 -11.07 3.49 10.70
CA LEU A 117 -9.66 3.70 11.03
C LEU A 117 -9.32 5.19 11.33
N ALA A 118 -10.17 6.11 10.94
CA ALA A 118 -10.04 7.57 11.16
C ALA A 118 -8.68 8.14 10.71
N VAL A 119 -8.19 7.69 9.54
CA VAL A 119 -6.95 8.17 8.90
C VAL A 119 -7.21 8.56 7.45
N ASP A 120 -6.39 9.46 6.92
CA ASP A 120 -6.52 9.97 5.56
C ASP A 120 -6.31 8.87 4.52
N LEU A 121 -7.20 8.79 3.53
CA LEU A 121 -7.11 7.85 2.43
C LEU A 121 -6.13 8.33 1.37
N LEU A 122 -5.00 7.64 1.24
CA LEU A 122 -4.01 7.88 0.20
C LEU A 122 -4.43 7.28 -1.15
N GLY A 123 -5.09 6.13 -1.13
CA GLY A 123 -5.59 5.51 -2.36
C GLY A 123 -6.28 4.17 -2.16
N VAL A 124 -6.93 3.74 -3.24
CA VAL A 124 -7.61 2.44 -3.33
C VAL A 124 -7.05 1.67 -4.51
N VAL A 125 -6.58 0.46 -4.27
CA VAL A 125 -6.08 -0.46 -5.31
C VAL A 125 -7.12 -1.57 -5.51
N PRO A 126 -7.70 -1.72 -6.70
CA PRO A 126 -8.64 -2.81 -6.97
C PRO A 126 -7.94 -4.16 -7.00
N ASP A 127 -8.71 -5.22 -6.76
CA ASP A 127 -8.26 -6.60 -7.00
C ASP A 127 -8.15 -6.81 -8.53
N ASP A 128 -6.92 -6.97 -9.02
CA ASP A 128 -6.60 -6.98 -10.46
C ASP A 128 -5.65 -8.16 -10.75
N GLU A 129 -6.10 -9.08 -11.61
CA GLU A 129 -5.31 -10.27 -12.00
C GLU A 129 -3.97 -9.88 -12.66
N ASN A 130 -3.88 -8.70 -13.28
CA ASN A 130 -2.64 -8.22 -13.88
C ASN A 130 -1.52 -8.01 -12.85
N ILE A 131 -1.84 -7.80 -11.57
CA ILE A 131 -0.84 -7.73 -10.49
C ILE A 131 -0.09 -9.07 -10.41
N VAL A 132 -0.82 -10.18 -10.40
CA VAL A 132 -0.22 -11.53 -10.33
C VAL A 132 0.63 -11.79 -11.58
N VAL A 133 0.12 -11.46 -12.76
CA VAL A 133 0.83 -11.66 -14.03
C VAL A 133 2.13 -10.87 -14.06
N SER A 134 2.08 -9.56 -13.74
CA SER A 134 3.25 -8.69 -13.76
C SER A 134 4.28 -9.09 -12.71
N THR A 135 3.84 -9.46 -11.51
CA THR A 135 4.73 -9.94 -10.44
C THR A 135 5.47 -11.21 -10.84
N ASN A 136 4.77 -12.18 -11.45
CA ASN A 136 5.40 -13.43 -11.94
C ASN A 136 6.41 -13.17 -13.07
N GLN A 137 6.25 -12.10 -13.82
CA GLN A 137 7.19 -11.67 -14.86
C GLN A 137 8.34 -10.80 -14.31
N GLY A 138 8.31 -10.44 -13.03
CA GLY A 138 9.25 -9.49 -12.42
C GLY A 138 9.10 -8.06 -12.95
N GLU A 139 7.89 -7.70 -13.41
CA GLU A 139 7.58 -6.39 -13.96
C GLU A 139 6.67 -5.63 -13.00
N PRO A 140 6.93 -4.34 -12.73
CA PRO A 140 5.99 -3.51 -11.97
C PRO A 140 4.75 -3.20 -12.82
N LEU A 141 3.59 -3.18 -12.18
CA LEU A 141 2.33 -2.84 -12.86
C LEU A 141 2.16 -1.31 -13.03
N VAL A 142 2.93 -0.50 -12.31
CA VAL A 142 2.92 0.96 -12.42
C VAL A 142 3.24 1.39 -13.84
N GLY A 143 2.47 2.36 -14.37
CA GLY A 143 2.58 2.81 -15.75
C GLY A 143 1.80 1.96 -16.77
N SER A 144 1.15 0.87 -16.34
CA SER A 144 0.23 0.11 -17.18
C SER A 144 -1.14 0.79 -17.28
N LYS A 145 -1.94 0.41 -18.29
CA LYS A 145 -3.31 0.91 -18.45
C LYS A 145 -4.34 0.19 -17.57
N SER A 146 -3.93 -0.78 -16.75
CA SER A 146 -4.83 -1.46 -15.83
C SER A 146 -5.31 -0.52 -14.73
N LEU A 147 -6.47 -0.81 -14.12
CA LEU A 147 -6.98 0.02 -13.03
C LEU A 147 -6.03 0.04 -11.82
N ALA A 148 -5.44 -1.10 -11.49
CA ALA A 148 -4.46 -1.17 -10.41
C ALA A 148 -3.17 -0.40 -10.75
N GLY A 149 -2.69 -0.44 -12.01
CA GLY A 149 -1.54 0.34 -12.45
C GLY A 149 -1.78 1.85 -12.32
N GLN A 150 -2.96 2.32 -12.74
CA GLN A 150 -3.38 3.71 -12.57
C GLN A 150 -3.54 4.09 -11.08
N ALA A 151 -4.06 3.17 -10.25
CA ALA A 151 -4.18 3.39 -8.81
C ALA A 151 -2.80 3.61 -8.16
N TYR A 152 -1.82 2.77 -8.46
CA TYR A 152 -0.45 2.94 -7.98
C TYR A 152 0.17 4.26 -8.45
N GLU A 153 -0.01 4.63 -9.72
CA GLU A 153 0.48 5.90 -10.25
C GLU A 153 -0.12 7.10 -9.48
N ASN A 154 -1.44 7.07 -9.24
CA ASN A 154 -2.12 8.13 -8.50
C ASN A 154 -1.69 8.18 -7.02
N ILE A 155 -1.43 7.03 -6.40
CA ILE A 155 -0.86 6.95 -5.05
C ILE A 155 0.52 7.61 -5.03
N CYS A 156 1.40 7.30 -5.98
CA CYS A 156 2.72 7.92 -6.10
C CYS A 156 2.62 9.44 -6.23
N LYS A 157 1.74 9.94 -7.10
CA LYS A 157 1.51 11.38 -7.27
C LYS A 157 1.07 12.06 -5.97
N ARG A 158 0.16 11.44 -5.20
CA ARG A 158 -0.26 11.97 -3.89
C ARG A 158 0.86 11.94 -2.84
N ILE A 159 1.71 10.91 -2.87
CA ILE A 159 2.91 10.86 -2.03
C ILE A 159 3.83 12.06 -2.32
N MET A 160 3.95 12.44 -3.59
CA MET A 160 4.73 13.60 -4.05
C MET A 160 4.03 14.94 -3.80
N GLY A 161 2.80 14.94 -3.27
CA GLY A 161 2.06 16.17 -2.93
C GLY A 161 1.15 16.69 -4.04
N GLU A 162 0.93 15.92 -5.11
CA GLU A 162 0.00 16.30 -6.17
C GLU A 162 -1.45 16.02 -5.74
N GLU A 163 -2.36 16.93 -6.05
CA GLU A 163 -3.79 16.72 -5.88
C GLU A 163 -4.35 15.91 -7.06
N VAL A 164 -4.55 14.62 -6.83
CA VAL A 164 -5.11 13.69 -7.83
C VAL A 164 -6.39 13.07 -7.28
N PRO A 165 -7.53 13.11 -8.00
CA PRO A 165 -8.77 12.47 -7.53
C PRO A 165 -8.63 10.96 -7.43
N LEU A 166 -9.41 10.33 -6.54
CA LEU A 166 -9.50 8.88 -6.46
C LEU A 166 -10.06 8.30 -7.76
N LEU A 167 -9.61 7.11 -8.14
CA LEU A 167 -10.14 6.43 -9.32
C LEU A 167 -11.59 5.98 -9.10
N ASP A 168 -12.40 6.21 -10.11
CA ASP A 168 -13.77 5.66 -10.15
C ASP A 168 -13.71 4.18 -10.56
N LEU A 169 -13.73 3.29 -9.57
CA LEU A 169 -13.69 1.85 -9.78
C LEU A 169 -14.99 1.27 -10.36
N SER A 170 -16.07 2.06 -10.40
CA SER A 170 -17.36 1.62 -10.97
C SER A 170 -17.28 1.37 -12.49
N LYS A 171 -16.38 2.07 -13.17
CA LYS A 171 -16.23 2.00 -14.64
C LYS A 171 -15.55 0.72 -15.13
N GLY A 172 -14.79 0.02 -14.28
CA GLY A 172 -14.09 -1.21 -14.65
C GLY A 172 -14.96 -2.46 -14.76
N THR A 173 -16.09 -2.49 -14.06
CA THR A 173 -16.98 -3.67 -14.02
C THR A 173 -17.94 -3.75 -15.21
N GLY A 174 -18.16 -2.64 -15.94
CA GLY A 174 -19.12 -2.58 -17.04
C GLY A 174 -18.65 -3.19 -18.37
N PHE A 175 -17.34 -3.29 -18.61
CA PHE A 175 -16.83 -3.75 -19.91
C PHE A 175 -16.74 -5.27 -19.99
N PHE A 176 -16.34 -5.94 -18.92
CA PHE A 176 -16.22 -7.42 -18.90
C PHE A 176 -17.55 -8.14 -18.63
N SER A 177 -18.50 -7.53 -17.93
CA SER A 177 -19.83 -8.13 -17.73
C SER A 177 -20.64 -8.22 -19.03
N LYS A 178 -20.47 -7.25 -19.95
CA LYS A 178 -21.13 -7.27 -21.27
C LYS A 178 -20.58 -8.34 -22.23
N ILE A 179 -19.33 -8.76 -22.05
CA ILE A 179 -18.74 -9.82 -22.88
C ILE A 179 -19.19 -11.21 -22.38
N LYS A 180 -19.25 -11.43 -21.04
CA LYS A 180 -19.73 -12.71 -20.50
C LYS A 180 -21.21 -13.00 -20.78
N SER A 181 -22.05 -11.99 -20.86
CA SER A 181 -23.47 -12.19 -21.20
C SER A 181 -23.70 -12.55 -22.67
N LYS A 182 -22.80 -12.15 -23.59
CA LYS A 182 -22.89 -12.49 -25.00
C LYS A 182 -22.44 -13.95 -25.34
N PHE A 183 -21.65 -14.57 -24.46
CA PHE A 183 -21.18 -15.96 -24.68
C PHE A 183 -22.02 -17.01 -23.92
N LYS A 184 -23.08 -16.61 -23.20
CA LYS A 184 -23.95 -17.55 -22.46
C LYS A 184 -25.28 -17.88 -23.17
N ASN A 185 -25.49 -17.29 -24.37
CA ASN A 185 -26.68 -17.51 -25.20
C ASN A 185 -26.31 -18.03 -26.60
N ASN A 186 -25.45 -19.02 -26.67
CA ASN A 186 -25.30 -19.92 -27.82
C ASN A 186 -25.17 -21.35 -27.32
#